data_1787ecdc5273b0e7b63ace4b23370422
#
_entry.id   1787ecdc5273b0e7b63ace4b23370422
#
_cell.length_a   1.000
_cell.length_b   1.000
_cell.length_c   1.000
_cell.angle_alpha   90.00
_cell.angle_beta   90.00
_cell.angle_gamma   90.00
#
_symmetry.space_group_name_H-M   'P 1'
#
loop_
_entity.id
_entity.type
_entity.pdbx_description
1 polymer ?
#
loop_
_entity_poly.entity_id
_entity_poly.type
_entity_poly.pdbx_seq_one_letter_code
_entity_poly.pdbx_strand_id
1 'polypeptide(L)'
;MIKKKVLNFNRIRCTNGGFSFIPHRFLTDGFLAALDQHQLLLYFFLVLASDRYGLSYYAYDSICTATRLTVEQYIEARNSLIKKDLVAFDGTLFQVLELPSKLPGPITQKAPASCLIQQLVKQVGKEV
;
A
#
# COMPACT_ATOMS: atom_id res chain seq x y z
N MET A 1 2.04 -30.33 9.05
CA MET A 1 1.53 -28.95 9.13
C MET A 1 2.00 -28.30 10.42
N ILE A 2 2.43 -27.07 10.33
CA ILE A 2 2.92 -26.32 11.48
C ILE A 2 1.74 -25.69 12.21
N LYS A 3 1.66 -25.97 13.49
CA LYS A 3 0.64 -25.35 14.33
C LYS A 3 1.09 -23.97 14.76
N LYS A 4 0.20 -23.01 14.65
CA LYS A 4 0.45 -21.66 15.15
C LYS A 4 0.20 -21.64 16.64
N LYS A 5 1.18 -21.21 17.41
CA LYS A 5 0.97 -20.96 18.82
C LYS A 5 1.70 -19.70 19.22
N VAL A 6 1.16 -19.02 20.22
CA VAL A 6 1.75 -17.79 20.72
C VAL A 6 3.11 -18.12 21.34
N LEU A 7 4.14 -17.38 20.91
CA LEU A 7 5.50 -17.58 21.41
C LEU A 7 5.77 -16.80 22.69
N ASN A 8 5.14 -15.65 22.84
CA ASN A 8 5.38 -14.79 24.00
C ASN A 8 4.04 -14.25 24.49
N PHE A 9 3.50 -14.87 25.52
CA PHE A 9 2.20 -14.47 26.05
C PHE A 9 2.21 -13.09 26.70
N ASN A 10 3.38 -12.60 27.12
CA ASN A 10 3.45 -11.31 27.78
C ASN A 10 3.39 -10.15 26.82
N ARG A 11 3.53 -10.40 25.52
CA ARG A 11 3.62 -9.34 24.53
C ARG A 11 2.75 -9.58 23.31
N ILE A 12 1.56 -10.07 23.53
CA ILE A 12 0.60 -10.22 22.45
C ILE A 12 0.14 -8.84 22.02
N ARG A 13 0.13 -8.60 20.71
CA ARG A 13 -0.31 -7.32 20.16
C ARG A 13 -1.76 -7.06 20.52
N CYS A 14 -2.05 -5.84 20.88
CA CYS A 14 -3.41 -5.41 21.15
C CYS A 14 -3.57 -3.98 20.65
N THR A 15 -4.79 -3.48 20.64
CA THR A 15 -5.10 -2.19 20.04
C THR A 15 -5.08 -1.07 21.06
N ASN A 16 -4.13 -1.11 21.97
CA ASN A 16 -3.95 -0.02 22.94
C ASN A 16 -3.47 1.22 22.20
N GLY A 17 -4.13 2.35 22.47
CA GLY A 17 -3.82 3.58 21.77
C GLY A 17 -4.33 3.52 20.33
N GLY A 18 -3.77 4.37 19.52
CA GLY A 18 -4.18 4.40 18.12
C GLY A 18 -3.51 3.31 17.29
N PHE A 19 -4.14 2.99 16.18
CA PHE A 19 -3.55 2.05 15.24
C PHE A 19 -4.04 2.37 13.84
N SER A 20 -3.27 1.92 12.85
CA SER A 20 -3.66 1.99 11.44
C SER A 20 -3.73 0.57 10.91
N PHE A 21 -4.43 0.38 9.81
CA PHE A 21 -4.60 -0.97 9.27
C PHE A 21 -4.23 -1.02 7.80
N ILE A 22 -3.82 -2.22 7.37
CA ILE A 22 -3.63 -2.55 5.96
C ILE A 22 -4.38 -3.86 5.74
N PRO A 23 -5.34 -3.91 4.82
CA PRO A 23 -6.12 -5.14 4.61
C PRO A 23 -5.24 -6.29 4.13
N HIS A 24 -5.62 -7.50 4.43
CA HIS A 24 -4.90 -8.67 3.94
C HIS A 24 -4.88 -8.75 2.42
N ARG A 25 -5.86 -8.16 1.74
CA ARG A 25 -5.89 -8.07 0.28
C ARG A 25 -4.64 -7.42 -0.27
N PHE A 26 -4.02 -6.53 0.50
CA PHE A 26 -2.79 -5.89 0.05
C PHE A 26 -1.73 -6.93 -0.29
N LEU A 27 -1.69 -8.01 0.47
CA LEU A 27 -0.78 -9.12 0.19
C LEU A 27 -1.37 -10.09 -0.84
N THR A 28 -2.61 -10.51 -0.62
CA THR A 28 -3.17 -11.63 -1.38
C THR A 28 -3.57 -11.23 -2.80
N ASP A 29 -3.88 -9.97 -3.04
CA ASP A 29 -4.27 -9.50 -4.36
C ASP A 29 -3.09 -8.90 -5.15
N GLY A 30 -1.87 -9.04 -4.64
CA GLY A 30 -0.67 -8.67 -5.39
C GLY A 30 -0.20 -7.23 -5.25
N PHE A 31 -0.86 -6.43 -4.43
CA PHE A 31 -0.47 -5.02 -4.29
C PHE A 31 0.93 -4.88 -3.72
N LEU A 32 1.24 -5.66 -2.69
CA LEU A 32 2.56 -5.60 -2.07
C LEU A 32 3.66 -5.92 -3.07
N ALA A 33 3.45 -6.97 -3.86
CA ALA A 33 4.45 -7.39 -4.83
C ALA A 33 4.61 -6.41 -5.98
N ALA A 34 3.61 -5.57 -6.21
CA ALA A 34 3.63 -4.60 -7.30
C ALA A 34 4.38 -3.33 -6.95
N LEU A 35 4.73 -3.12 -5.69
CA LEU A 35 5.41 -1.91 -5.24
C LEU A 35 6.89 -2.19 -5.07
N ASP A 36 7.73 -1.22 -5.47
CA ASP A 36 9.16 -1.31 -5.16
C ASP A 36 9.37 -0.82 -3.72
N GLN A 37 10.63 -0.87 -3.26
CA GLN A 37 10.94 -0.54 -1.88
C GLN A 37 10.59 0.89 -1.51
N HIS A 38 10.85 1.84 -2.41
CA HIS A 38 10.57 3.24 -2.14
C HIS A 38 9.06 3.50 -2.07
N GLN A 39 8.31 2.90 -2.98
CA GLN A 39 6.86 3.01 -3.00
C GLN A 39 6.26 2.39 -1.74
N LEU A 40 6.76 1.23 -1.35
CA LEU A 40 6.26 0.53 -0.19
C LEU A 40 6.53 1.33 1.09
N LEU A 41 7.74 1.90 1.19
CA LEU A 41 8.10 2.71 2.34
C LEU A 41 7.20 3.94 2.47
N LEU A 42 6.98 4.62 1.37
CA LEU A 42 6.11 5.79 1.39
C LEU A 42 4.67 5.40 1.72
N TYR A 43 4.18 4.33 1.12
CA TYR A 43 2.84 3.86 1.40
C TYR A 43 2.67 3.52 2.88
N PHE A 44 3.63 2.79 3.42
CA PHE A 44 3.62 2.42 4.83
C PHE A 44 3.58 3.65 5.73
N PHE A 45 4.41 4.65 5.43
CA PHE A 45 4.41 5.90 6.19
C PHE A 45 3.04 6.56 6.13
N LEU A 46 2.45 6.66 4.94
CA LEU A 46 1.17 7.35 4.77
C LEU A 46 0.06 6.63 5.52
N VAL A 47 0.07 5.29 5.54
CA VAL A 47 -0.90 4.54 6.33
C VAL A 47 -0.73 4.84 7.81
N LEU A 48 0.51 4.82 8.30
CA LEU A 48 0.77 5.07 9.72
C LEU A 48 0.39 6.49 10.13
N ALA A 49 0.58 7.45 9.24
CA ALA A 49 0.31 8.86 9.53
C ALA A 49 -1.15 9.23 9.39
N SER A 50 -1.96 8.37 8.76
CA SER A 50 -3.33 8.74 8.41
C SER A 50 -4.25 8.65 9.62
N ASP A 51 -5.31 9.47 9.57
CA ASP A 51 -6.39 9.36 10.53
C ASP A 51 -7.37 8.27 10.07
N ARG A 52 -8.53 8.19 10.74
CA ARG A 52 -9.48 7.11 10.44
C ARG A 52 -10.09 7.21 9.03
N TYR A 53 -9.94 8.37 8.38
CA TYR A 53 -10.41 8.56 7.01
C TYR A 53 -9.29 8.39 5.99
N GLY A 54 -8.09 8.04 6.43
CA GLY A 54 -6.93 7.90 5.56
C GLY A 54 -6.21 9.19 5.28
N LEU A 55 -6.53 10.27 6.00
CA LEU A 55 -6.02 11.60 5.69
C LEU A 55 -4.80 11.94 6.53
N SER A 56 -3.82 12.59 5.92
CA SER A 56 -2.66 13.07 6.65
C SER A 56 -2.09 14.32 6.00
N TYR A 57 -1.51 15.18 6.84
CA TYR A 57 -0.77 16.36 6.44
C TYR A 57 0.69 16.18 6.86
N TYR A 58 1.57 16.01 5.93
CA TYR A 58 3.00 15.99 6.22
C TYR A 58 3.74 16.61 5.05
N ALA A 59 4.63 17.55 5.36
CA ALA A 59 5.45 18.14 4.34
C ALA A 59 6.46 17.12 3.82
N TYR A 60 6.92 17.33 2.59
CA TYR A 60 7.81 16.36 1.95
C TYR A 60 9.11 16.17 2.75
N ASP A 61 9.60 17.23 3.39
CA ASP A 61 10.84 17.12 4.14
C ASP A 61 10.68 16.22 5.37
N SER A 62 9.54 16.30 6.04
CA SER A 62 9.25 15.42 7.18
C SER A 62 9.12 13.98 6.71
N ILE A 63 8.45 13.76 5.60
CA ILE A 63 8.29 12.42 5.03
C ILE A 63 9.66 11.84 4.65
N CYS A 64 10.48 12.63 3.96
CA CYS A 64 11.80 12.16 3.54
C CYS A 64 12.69 11.85 4.74
N THR A 65 12.60 12.66 5.79
CA THR A 65 13.36 12.40 7.00
C THR A 65 12.95 11.09 7.64
N ALA A 66 11.66 10.85 7.74
CA ALA A 66 11.15 9.64 8.41
C ALA A 66 11.41 8.38 7.60
N THR A 67 11.30 8.46 6.28
CA THR A 67 11.43 7.29 5.40
C THR A 67 12.85 7.12 4.88
N ARG A 68 13.69 8.14 5.03
CA ARG A 68 15.04 8.17 4.49
C ARG A 68 15.07 8.12 2.96
N LEU A 69 14.02 8.58 2.34
CA LEU A 69 13.98 8.73 0.89
C LEU A 69 14.60 10.06 0.51
N THR A 70 15.28 10.10 -0.63
CA THR A 70 15.66 11.38 -1.22
C THR A 70 14.41 12.05 -1.79
N VAL A 71 14.52 13.34 -2.08
CA VAL A 71 13.38 14.06 -2.66
C VAL A 71 12.96 13.43 -3.98
N GLU A 72 13.92 13.05 -4.81
CA GLU A 72 13.60 12.41 -6.09
C GLU A 72 12.90 11.07 -5.89
N GLN A 73 13.39 10.27 -4.94
CA GLN A 73 12.77 8.98 -4.64
C GLN A 73 11.34 9.16 -4.12
N TYR A 74 11.16 10.19 -3.27
CA TYR A 74 9.83 10.51 -2.76
C TYR A 74 8.88 10.89 -3.88
N ILE A 75 9.32 11.78 -4.78
CA ILE A 75 8.45 12.24 -5.87
C ILE A 75 8.06 11.08 -6.77
N GLU A 76 9.02 10.23 -7.12
CA GLU A 76 8.74 9.07 -7.96
C GLU A 76 7.78 8.10 -7.28
N ALA A 77 8.03 7.83 -6.00
CA ALA A 77 7.18 6.92 -5.24
C ALA A 77 5.76 7.47 -5.11
N ARG A 78 5.65 8.77 -4.79
CA ARG A 78 4.35 9.42 -4.68
C ARG A 78 3.57 9.32 -5.98
N ASN A 79 4.22 9.66 -7.09
CA ASN A 79 3.55 9.64 -8.38
C ASN A 79 3.13 8.23 -8.77
N SER A 80 3.95 7.24 -8.44
CA SER A 80 3.60 5.84 -8.72
C SER A 80 2.42 5.36 -7.90
N LEU A 81 2.37 5.74 -6.62
CA LEU A 81 1.24 5.36 -5.76
C LEU A 81 -0.05 6.00 -6.23
N ILE A 82 0.02 7.26 -6.68
CA ILE A 82 -1.14 7.93 -7.24
C ILE A 82 -1.61 7.22 -8.51
N LYS A 83 -0.68 6.87 -9.37
CA LYS A 83 -0.98 6.20 -10.62
C LYS A 83 -1.60 4.83 -10.39
N LYS A 84 -1.18 4.15 -9.33
CA LYS A 84 -1.72 2.83 -8.98
C LYS A 84 -3.02 2.92 -8.21
N ASP A 85 -3.53 4.13 -8.01
CA ASP A 85 -4.82 4.35 -7.36
C ASP A 85 -4.82 3.91 -5.90
N LEU A 86 -3.68 4.03 -5.25
CA LEU A 86 -3.55 3.68 -3.84
C LEU A 86 -3.62 4.88 -2.92
N VAL A 87 -3.22 6.07 -3.42
CA VAL A 87 -3.31 7.30 -2.66
C VAL A 87 -3.78 8.43 -3.55
N ALA A 88 -4.37 9.44 -2.95
CA ALA A 88 -4.69 10.71 -3.58
C ALA A 88 -3.91 11.81 -2.90
N PHE A 89 -3.57 12.86 -3.63
CA PHE A 89 -2.76 13.95 -3.11
C PHE A 89 -3.17 15.23 -3.85
N ASP A 90 -3.46 16.29 -3.08
CA ASP A 90 -3.91 17.56 -3.68
C ASP A 90 -2.85 18.65 -3.63
N GLY A 91 -1.61 18.31 -3.30
CA GLY A 91 -0.52 19.25 -3.12
C GLY A 91 -0.19 19.52 -1.66
N THR A 92 -1.09 19.20 -0.76
CA THR A 92 -0.93 19.41 0.67
C THR A 92 -1.37 18.21 1.48
N LEU A 93 -2.51 17.65 1.14
CA LEU A 93 -3.19 16.59 1.89
C LEU A 93 -3.06 15.28 1.14
N PHE A 94 -2.64 14.24 1.86
CA PHE A 94 -2.65 12.87 1.34
C PHE A 94 -3.88 12.14 1.84
N GLN A 95 -4.40 11.26 1.02
CA GLN A 95 -5.43 10.32 1.42
C GLN A 95 -5.03 8.92 0.98
N VAL A 96 -4.95 8.00 1.92
CA VAL A 96 -4.79 6.59 1.60
C VAL A 96 -6.17 6.07 1.21
N LEU A 97 -6.28 5.56 0.00
CA LEU A 97 -7.55 5.14 -0.56
C LEU A 97 -7.85 3.69 -0.21
N GLU A 98 -9.11 3.34 -0.24
CA GLU A 98 -9.49 1.94 -0.19
C GLU A 98 -8.83 1.23 -1.39
N LEU A 99 -8.37 0.00 -1.18
CA LEU A 99 -7.73 -0.72 -2.28
C LEU A 99 -8.71 -0.89 -3.43
N PRO A 100 -8.27 -0.64 -4.67
CA PRO A 100 -9.16 -0.86 -5.81
C PRO A 100 -9.53 -2.33 -5.93
N SER A 101 -10.61 -2.62 -6.63
CA SER A 101 -11.08 -3.98 -6.77
C SER A 101 -10.05 -4.86 -7.49
N LYS A 102 -9.26 -4.26 -8.36
CA LYS A 102 -8.18 -4.94 -9.05
C LYS A 102 -6.96 -4.06 -9.05
N LEU A 103 -5.80 -4.69 -8.99
CA LEU A 103 -4.55 -3.96 -9.15
C LEU A 103 -4.50 -3.37 -10.56
N PRO A 104 -4.35 -2.03 -10.70
CA PRO A 104 -4.16 -1.44 -12.02
C PRO A 104 -2.81 -1.90 -12.56
N GLY A 105 -2.83 -2.74 -13.54
CA GLY A 105 -1.60 -3.25 -14.11
C GLY A 105 -1.11 -2.40 -15.25
N PRO A 106 0.11 -2.66 -15.67
CA PRO A 106 0.55 -2.08 -16.93
C PRO A 106 -0.35 -2.63 -18.01
N ILE A 107 -0.69 -1.81 -18.88
CA ILE A 107 -1.65 -2.19 -19.88
C ILE A 107 -1.06 -3.18 -20.87
N THR A 108 0.14 -3.34 -20.84
CA THR A 108 0.74 -4.31 -21.68
C THR A 108 0.45 -5.68 -21.26
N GLN A 109 0.79 -5.64 -20.95
CA GLN A 109 1.02 -6.31 -20.78
C GLN A 109 0.76 -7.12 -20.88
N LYS A 110 0.81 -7.85 -21.07
CA LYS A 110 0.73 -8.47 -21.10
C LYS A 110 0.54 -9.16 -20.50
N ALA A 111 0.56 -9.62 -20.40
CA ALA A 111 0.36 -9.97 -19.98
C ALA A 111 0.25 -10.62 -19.31
N PRO A 112 0.34 -11.07 -19.21
CA PRO A 112 0.12 -11.43 -18.62
C PRO A 112 -0.17 -12.00 -17.81
N ALA A 113 -0.28 -12.27 -17.65
CA ALA A 113 -0.58 -12.34 -17.14
C ALA A 113 -0.97 -13.00 -16.55
N SER A 114 -0.99 -13.38 -16.52
CA SER A 114 -1.40 -13.45 -16.11
C SER A 114 -1.61 -13.75 -15.51
N CYS A 115 -1.45 -14.05 -15.42
CA CYS A 115 -1.67 -13.76 -14.97
C CYS A 115 -1.79 -13.51 -14.38
N LEU A 116 -1.64 -13.65 -14.19
CA LEU A 116 -1.82 -13.05 -13.72
C LEU A 116 -2.49 -12.95 -13.51
N ILE A 117 -2.51 -13.06 -13.75
CA ILE A 117 -3.15 -12.58 -13.60
C ILE A 117 -4.00 -13.03 -13.69
N GLN A 118 -3.99 -13.36 -13.87
CA GLN A 118 -4.72 -13.29 -14.07
C GLN A 118 -5.23 -13.49 -13.73
N GLN A 119 -4.85 -13.68 -13.51
CA GLN A 119 -5.18 -13.37 -13.24
C GLN A 119 -5.48 -12.95 -12.95
N LEU A 120 -5.26 -13.02 -13.01
CA LEU A 120 -5.56 -12.27 -12.81
C LEU A 120 -6.47 -12.32 -12.99
N VAL A 121 -6.56 -12.57 -13.37
CA VAL A 121 -7.44 -12.09 -13.70
C VAL A 121 -8.52 -12.50 -13.58
N LYS A 122 -8.93 -12.87 -13.60
CA LYS A 122 -9.82 -12.77 -13.62
C LYS A 122 -10.58 -12.71 -13.15
N GLN A 123 -10.40 -12.52 -12.99
CA GLN A 123 -10.99 -12.02 -12.63
C GLN A 123 -11.48 -11.69 -12.58
N VAL A 124 -11.25 -11.82 -12.66
CA VAL A 124 -11.77 -11.04 -12.66
C VAL A 124 -12.49 -10.91 -12.74
N GLY A 125 -12.68 -11.25 -12.90
CA GLY A 125 -13.35 -10.72 -13.19
C GLY A 125 -14.09 -10.69 -13.07
N LYS A 126 -14.32 -10.56 -12.81
CA LYS A 126 -14.95 -10.09 -12.70
C LYS A 126 -15.11 -9.55 -12.69
N GLU A 127 -14.75 -9.54 -12.62
CA GLU A 127 -14.85 -8.84 -12.61
C GLU A 127 -14.73 -8.54 -12.63
N VAL A 128 -14.73 -8.98 -12.55
CA VAL A 128 -14.50 -8.38 -12.67
C VAL A 128 -14.43 -8.34 -12.43
#